data_5bd8b46d2babe6d33a304652b88c0fb3
#
_entry.id   5bd8b46d2babe6d33a304652b88c0fb3
#
_cell.length_a   1.000
_cell.length_b   1.000
_cell.length_c   1.000
_cell.angle_alpha   90.00
_cell.angle_beta   90.00
_cell.angle_gamma   90.00
#
_symmetry.space_group_name_H-M   'P 1'
#
loop_
_entity.id
_entity.type
_entity.pdbx_description
1 polymer ?
#
loop_
_entity_poly.entity_id
_entity_poly.type
_entity_poly.pdbx_seq_one_letter_code
_entity_poly.pdbx_strand_id
1 'polypeptide(L)'
;LERIELLTNVWIDRYNELLKNPEIKYVMPFENRGEECGVTLHHPHGQIYAYPFIPPAIEKEIRAFKKENFLIKIMKELEEKYYVYQNDNFIAAVPPFARYAYEIWIIPKIQIEGPWKFNDKQIEDFSKCIQQVVKGYDSFLNKRCPYIMGLHASPELDDSQFHFHVEFYPPLRHGDKPKVLAGSESMAGVFIMDVLPEDSAKVLRKFMS
;
A
#
# COMPACT_ATOMS: atom_id res chain seq x y z
N LEU A 1 -8.85 -4.79 15.74
CA LEU A 1 -7.40 -4.93 15.64
C LEU A 1 -7.01 -6.40 15.48
N GLU A 2 -7.34 -7.30 16.40
CA GLU A 2 -6.99 -8.74 16.40
C GLU A 2 -7.19 -9.44 15.03
N ARG A 3 -8.27 -9.12 14.31
CA ARG A 3 -8.53 -9.70 12.98
C ARG A 3 -7.51 -9.26 11.94
N ILE A 4 -6.97 -8.04 12.04
CA ILE A 4 -5.96 -7.53 11.10
C ILE A 4 -4.60 -8.13 11.45
N GLU A 5 -4.30 -8.31 12.73
CA GLU A 5 -3.11 -9.02 13.19
C GLU A 5 -3.11 -10.48 12.72
N LEU A 6 -4.26 -11.16 12.84
CA LEU A 6 -4.42 -12.51 12.31
C LEU A 6 -4.23 -12.55 10.78
N LEU A 7 -4.79 -11.59 10.05
CA LEU A 7 -4.60 -11.47 8.60
C LEU A 7 -3.13 -11.21 8.23
N THR A 8 -2.45 -10.36 8.99
CA THR A 8 -1.01 -10.10 8.82
C THR A 8 -0.20 -11.39 8.99
N ASN A 9 -0.51 -12.19 10.00
CA ASN A 9 0.12 -13.50 10.21
C ASN A 9 -0.18 -14.48 9.07
N VAL A 10 -1.39 -14.45 8.49
CA VAL A 10 -1.73 -15.24 7.29
C VAL A 10 -0.88 -14.80 6.10
N TRP A 11 -0.67 -13.51 5.87
CA TRP A 11 0.22 -13.03 4.82
C TRP A 11 1.66 -13.49 5.03
N ILE A 12 2.18 -13.37 6.26
CA ILE A 12 3.52 -13.85 6.62
C ILE A 12 3.68 -15.35 6.30
N ASP A 13 2.72 -16.16 6.75
CA ASP A 13 2.71 -17.60 6.50
C ASP A 13 2.69 -17.92 4.99
N ARG A 14 1.85 -17.25 4.23
CA ARG A 14 1.74 -17.46 2.78
C ARG A 14 2.99 -17.04 2.01
N TYR A 15 3.60 -15.91 2.37
CA TYR A 15 4.90 -15.54 1.78
C TYR A 15 5.95 -16.61 2.04
N ASN A 16 6.10 -17.04 3.29
CA ASN A 16 7.07 -18.05 3.67
C ASN A 16 6.87 -19.40 2.97
N GLU A 17 5.61 -19.79 2.72
CA GLU A 17 5.33 -21.04 2.02
C GLU A 17 5.49 -20.93 0.51
N LEU A 18 4.92 -19.90 -0.09
CA LEU A 18 4.88 -19.75 -1.54
C LEU A 18 6.25 -19.45 -2.13
N LEU A 19 7.07 -18.60 -1.49
CA LEU A 19 8.40 -18.26 -1.99
C LEU A 19 9.44 -19.40 -1.87
N LYS A 20 9.13 -20.49 -1.16
CA LYS A 20 9.95 -21.72 -1.17
C LYS A 20 9.84 -22.48 -2.49
N ASN A 21 8.76 -22.27 -3.24
CA ASN A 21 8.58 -22.95 -4.52
C ASN A 21 9.41 -22.23 -5.61
N PRO A 22 10.40 -22.89 -6.24
CA PRO A 22 11.27 -22.26 -7.24
C PRO A 22 10.56 -21.81 -8.52
N GLU A 23 9.34 -22.30 -8.78
CA GLU A 23 8.51 -21.87 -9.91
C GLU A 23 7.81 -20.51 -9.64
N ILE A 24 7.67 -20.13 -8.36
CA ILE A 24 7.07 -18.84 -7.98
C ILE A 24 8.18 -17.79 -7.90
N LYS A 25 8.01 -16.69 -8.61
CA LYS A 25 8.96 -15.57 -8.65
C LYS A 25 8.48 -14.35 -7.90
N TYR A 26 7.18 -14.26 -7.66
CA TYR A 26 6.60 -13.16 -6.89
C TYR A 26 5.27 -13.55 -6.25
N VAL A 27 5.04 -13.06 -5.04
CA VAL A 27 3.78 -13.25 -4.30
C VAL A 27 3.20 -11.88 -3.99
N MET A 28 1.94 -11.67 -4.33
CA MET A 28 1.24 -10.41 -4.15
C MET A 28 -0.10 -10.61 -3.44
N PRO A 29 -0.18 -10.37 -2.13
CA PRO A 29 -1.45 -10.19 -1.44
C PRO A 29 -2.06 -8.83 -1.82
N PHE A 30 -3.36 -8.83 -2.11
CA PHE A 30 -4.09 -7.60 -2.40
C PHE A 30 -5.56 -7.71 -2.00
N GLU A 31 -6.21 -6.57 -1.86
CA GLU A 31 -7.65 -6.45 -1.64
C GLU A 31 -8.23 -5.45 -2.62
N ASN A 32 -9.33 -5.82 -3.26
CA ASN A 32 -10.22 -4.88 -3.94
C ASN A 32 -11.45 -4.68 -3.04
N ARG A 33 -11.79 -3.43 -2.74
CA ARG A 33 -12.95 -3.06 -1.92
C ARG A 33 -13.84 -2.09 -2.67
N GLY A 34 -15.14 -2.43 -2.71
CA GLY A 34 -16.17 -1.60 -3.36
C GLY A 34 -16.49 -2.00 -4.80
N GLU A 35 -17.70 -1.71 -5.23
CA GLU A 35 -18.17 -1.99 -6.59
C GLU A 35 -17.35 -1.21 -7.65
N GLU A 36 -16.88 -0.03 -7.29
CA GLU A 36 -16.01 0.82 -8.11
C GLU A 36 -14.66 0.16 -8.44
N CYS A 37 -14.25 -0.83 -7.64
CA CYS A 37 -13.07 -1.68 -7.86
C CYS A 37 -13.41 -3.04 -8.46
N GLY A 38 -14.65 -3.24 -8.97
CA GLY A 38 -15.09 -4.47 -9.61
C GLY A 38 -15.49 -5.59 -8.62
N VAL A 39 -15.76 -5.25 -7.36
CA VAL A 39 -16.13 -6.22 -6.32
C VAL A 39 -17.62 -6.52 -6.41
N THR A 40 -17.96 -7.80 -6.59
CA THR A 40 -19.36 -8.28 -6.64
C THR A 40 -19.83 -8.90 -5.31
N LEU A 41 -18.90 -9.23 -4.41
CA LEU A 41 -19.19 -9.82 -3.11
C LEU A 41 -19.01 -8.77 -2.00
N HIS A 42 -20.07 -8.46 -1.26
CA HIS A 42 -20.06 -7.37 -0.28
C HIS A 42 -19.38 -7.70 1.07
N HIS A 43 -18.81 -8.89 1.25
CA HIS A 43 -18.04 -9.21 2.46
C HIS A 43 -16.53 -8.98 2.23
N PRO A 44 -15.78 -8.62 3.27
CA PRO A 44 -14.34 -8.43 3.16
C PRO A 44 -13.63 -9.70 2.70
N HIS A 45 -12.85 -9.60 1.62
CA HIS A 45 -12.02 -10.68 1.11
C HIS A 45 -10.82 -10.09 0.37
N GLY A 46 -9.68 -10.71 0.59
CA GLY A 46 -8.46 -10.44 -0.16
C GLY A 46 -8.09 -11.64 -1.03
N GLN A 47 -7.11 -11.43 -1.88
CA GLN A 47 -6.56 -12.44 -2.76
C GLN A 47 -5.04 -12.48 -2.60
N ILE A 48 -4.44 -13.64 -2.87
CA ILE A 48 -2.98 -13.80 -2.93
C ILE A 48 -2.65 -14.43 -4.27
N TYR A 49 -1.93 -13.67 -5.11
CA TYR A 49 -1.45 -14.18 -6.39
C TYR A 49 0.00 -14.58 -6.29
N ALA A 50 0.33 -15.74 -6.83
CA ALA A 50 1.69 -16.25 -7.00
C ALA A 50 2.02 -16.27 -8.48
N TYR A 51 3.01 -15.49 -8.89
CA TYR A 51 3.41 -15.35 -10.29
C TYR A 51 4.67 -16.14 -10.58
N PRO A 52 4.78 -16.82 -11.75
CA PRO A 52 6.01 -17.46 -12.21
C PRO A 52 7.00 -16.45 -12.84
N PHE A 53 6.75 -15.16 -12.71
CA PHE A 53 7.57 -14.05 -13.19
C PHE A 53 7.49 -12.87 -12.23
N ILE A 54 8.43 -11.94 -12.33
CA ILE A 54 8.37 -10.66 -11.59
C ILE A 54 7.46 -9.70 -12.38
N PRO A 55 6.38 -9.18 -11.77
CA PRO A 55 5.52 -8.19 -12.43
C PRO A 55 6.29 -6.92 -12.82
N PRO A 56 5.97 -6.27 -13.97
CA PRO A 56 6.74 -5.12 -14.46
C PRO A 56 6.81 -3.92 -13.50
N ALA A 57 5.79 -3.68 -12.68
CA ALA A 57 5.82 -2.64 -11.65
C ALA A 57 6.90 -2.96 -10.60
N ILE A 58 6.91 -4.18 -10.10
CA ILE A 58 7.87 -4.67 -9.10
C ILE A 58 9.30 -4.69 -9.65
N GLU A 59 9.49 -5.05 -10.94
CA GLU A 59 10.82 -4.94 -11.56
C GLU A 59 11.37 -3.51 -11.54
N LYS A 60 10.51 -2.51 -11.75
CA LYS A 60 10.93 -1.10 -11.68
C LYS A 60 11.34 -0.71 -10.26
N GLU A 61 10.59 -1.16 -9.26
CA GLU A 61 10.90 -0.94 -7.85
C GLU A 61 12.22 -1.59 -7.45
N ILE A 62 12.42 -2.87 -7.79
CA ILE A 62 13.68 -3.59 -7.56
C ILE A 62 14.86 -2.82 -8.17
N ARG A 63 14.73 -2.38 -9.42
CA ARG A 63 15.79 -1.59 -10.09
C ARG A 63 16.04 -0.24 -9.40
N ALA A 64 15.00 0.37 -8.83
CA ALA A 64 15.14 1.62 -8.08
C ALA A 64 15.83 1.36 -6.74
N PHE A 65 15.40 0.36 -5.96
CA PHE A 65 16.00 0.00 -4.68
C PHE A 65 17.47 -0.45 -4.81
N LYS A 66 17.84 -1.13 -5.90
CA LYS A 66 19.26 -1.48 -6.20
C LYS A 66 20.17 -0.27 -6.38
N LYS A 67 19.61 0.88 -6.75
CA LYS A 67 20.38 2.13 -6.88
C LYS A 67 20.45 2.90 -5.58
N GLU A 68 19.33 3.05 -4.91
CA GLU A 68 19.17 3.76 -3.65
C GLU A 68 17.85 3.35 -3.00
N ASN A 69 17.83 3.25 -1.67
CA ASN A 69 16.56 3.11 -0.96
C ASN A 69 15.81 4.45 -0.96
N PHE A 70 15.07 4.67 -2.04
CA PHE A 70 14.34 5.90 -2.27
C PHE A 70 13.25 6.14 -1.22
N LEU A 71 12.68 5.09 -0.59
CA LEU A 71 11.68 5.25 0.47
C LEU A 71 12.30 5.84 1.74
N ILE A 72 13.47 5.37 2.17
CA ILE A 72 14.21 5.98 3.29
C ILE A 72 14.56 7.44 2.98
N LYS A 73 14.99 7.71 1.75
CA LYS A 73 15.29 9.09 1.32
C LYS A 73 14.04 9.96 1.35
N ILE A 74 12.95 9.49 0.74
CA ILE A 74 11.68 10.19 0.72
C ILE A 74 11.17 10.43 2.15
N MET A 75 11.20 9.44 3.04
CA MET A 75 10.77 9.64 4.43
C MET A 75 11.60 10.71 5.16
N LYS A 76 12.89 10.86 4.85
CA LYS A 76 13.74 11.93 5.42
C LYS A 76 13.44 13.31 4.81
N GLU A 77 13.04 13.33 3.54
CA GLU A 77 12.74 14.55 2.79
C GLU A 77 11.25 14.92 2.83
N LEU A 78 10.38 13.92 3.10
CA LEU A 78 8.96 14.16 3.28
C LEU A 78 8.75 15.05 4.49
N GLU A 79 8.36 16.28 4.22
CA GLU A 79 7.84 17.15 5.24
C GLU A 79 6.58 16.51 5.86
N GLU A 80 6.35 16.75 7.15
CA GLU A 80 5.17 16.24 7.87
C GLU A 80 3.82 16.55 7.18
N LYS A 81 3.83 17.50 6.24
CA LYS A 81 2.63 17.86 5.45
C LYS A 81 2.05 16.70 4.65
N TYR A 82 2.86 15.68 4.28
CA TYR A 82 2.41 14.49 3.55
C TYR A 82 1.94 13.35 4.44
N TYR A 83 2.26 13.39 5.76
CA TYR A 83 1.86 12.33 6.68
C TYR A 83 0.38 12.43 7.03
N VAL A 84 -0.29 11.28 7.04
CA VAL A 84 -1.70 11.17 7.48
C VAL A 84 -1.82 10.46 8.81
N TYR A 85 -0.91 9.51 9.10
CA TYR A 85 -0.80 8.80 10.37
C TYR A 85 0.63 8.28 10.56
N GLN A 86 1.06 8.12 11.80
CA GLN A 86 2.31 7.41 12.13
C GLN A 86 2.24 6.80 13.52
N ASN A 87 3.01 5.75 13.72
CA ASN A 87 3.30 5.14 15.01
C ASN A 87 4.81 4.90 15.15
N ASP A 88 5.25 4.08 16.12
CA ASP A 88 6.67 3.87 16.38
C ASP A 88 7.40 3.26 15.17
N ASN A 89 6.76 2.32 14.46
CA ASN A 89 7.39 1.52 13.41
C ASN A 89 6.99 1.89 11.99
N PHE A 90 5.84 2.57 11.76
CA PHE A 90 5.30 2.84 10.42
C PHE A 90 4.87 4.27 10.22
N ILE A 91 4.91 4.70 8.96
CA ILE A 91 4.33 5.96 8.48
C ILE A 91 3.28 5.62 7.42
N ALA A 92 2.10 6.23 7.52
CA ALA A 92 1.15 6.33 6.42
C ALA A 92 1.22 7.74 5.84
N ALA A 93 1.47 7.84 4.54
CA ALA A 93 1.65 9.12 3.87
C ALA A 93 1.00 9.12 2.47
N VAL A 94 0.58 10.28 2.02
CA VAL A 94 0.28 10.51 0.60
C VAL A 94 1.59 10.83 -0.10
N PRO A 95 2.10 9.99 -1.01
CA PRO A 95 3.39 10.26 -1.64
C PRO A 95 3.30 11.46 -2.59
N PRO A 96 4.37 12.27 -2.73
CA PRO A 96 4.38 13.44 -3.61
C PRO A 96 4.23 13.07 -5.10
N PHE A 97 4.43 11.80 -5.43
CA PHE A 97 4.27 11.21 -6.77
C PHE A 97 3.00 10.34 -6.87
N ALA A 98 2.01 10.55 -5.99
CA ALA A 98 0.75 9.81 -5.98
C ALA A 98 0.09 9.81 -7.36
N ARG A 99 -0.51 8.69 -7.71
CA ARG A 99 -1.26 8.48 -8.98
C ARG A 99 -2.76 8.69 -8.82
N TYR A 100 -3.24 8.55 -7.58
CA TYR A 100 -4.64 8.73 -7.20
C TYR A 100 -4.76 9.86 -6.17
N ALA A 101 -5.85 10.62 -6.22
CA ALA A 101 -6.05 11.81 -5.40
C ALA A 101 -5.87 11.58 -3.89
N TYR A 102 -6.22 10.39 -3.42
CA TYR A 102 -6.15 10.03 -1.99
C TYR A 102 -5.32 8.76 -1.79
N GLU A 103 -4.33 8.54 -2.64
CA GLU A 103 -3.37 7.43 -2.51
C GLU A 103 -2.64 7.52 -1.18
N ILE A 104 -2.52 6.40 -0.47
CA ILE A 104 -1.73 6.31 0.77
C ILE A 104 -0.76 5.14 0.64
N TRP A 105 0.48 5.37 1.06
CA TRP A 105 1.47 4.33 1.26
C TRP A 105 1.72 4.14 2.75
N ILE A 106 1.73 2.89 3.21
CA ILE A 106 2.21 2.50 4.54
C ILE A 106 3.63 1.98 4.39
N ILE A 107 4.58 2.64 5.07
CA ILE A 107 6.01 2.40 4.90
C ILE A 107 6.63 2.13 6.28
N PRO A 108 7.36 1.02 6.49
CA PRO A 108 8.17 0.84 7.70
C PRO A 108 9.23 1.93 7.82
N LYS A 109 9.46 2.45 9.03
CA LYS A 109 10.49 3.48 9.30
C LYS A 109 11.92 2.96 9.15
N ILE A 110 12.11 1.66 9.20
CA ILE A 110 13.37 0.97 8.92
C ILE A 110 13.21 0.09 7.69
N GLN A 111 14.31 -0.15 6.99
CA GLN A 111 14.28 -1.03 5.83
C GLN A 111 14.00 -2.47 6.26
N ILE A 112 12.93 -3.03 5.72
CA ILE A 112 12.50 -4.42 5.91
C ILE A 112 12.01 -4.90 4.54
N GLU A 113 12.46 -6.04 4.07
CA GLU A 113 12.16 -6.56 2.74
C GLU A 113 10.75 -7.16 2.59
N GLY A 114 10.13 -7.54 3.71
CA GLY A 114 8.79 -8.10 3.72
C GLY A 114 8.25 -8.38 5.12
N PRO A 115 6.94 -8.64 5.25
CA PRO A 115 6.30 -8.78 6.56
C PRO A 115 6.78 -10.02 7.35
N TRP A 116 7.43 -11.00 6.71
CA TRP A 116 8.04 -12.16 7.38
C TRP A 116 9.23 -11.83 8.29
N LYS A 117 9.72 -10.59 8.24
CA LYS A 117 10.76 -10.07 9.15
C LYS A 117 10.19 -9.25 10.31
N PHE A 118 8.87 -9.08 10.39
CA PHE A 118 8.25 -8.32 11.47
C PHE A 118 8.36 -9.06 12.80
N ASN A 119 8.70 -8.33 13.86
CA ASN A 119 8.50 -8.79 15.23
C ASN A 119 7.06 -8.50 15.68
N ASP A 120 6.67 -9.01 16.86
CA ASP A 120 5.30 -8.89 17.39
C ASP A 120 4.83 -7.42 17.48
N LYS A 121 5.72 -6.51 17.91
CA LYS A 121 5.41 -5.08 17.98
C LYS A 121 5.18 -4.47 16.61
N GLN A 122 5.95 -4.87 15.61
CA GLN A 122 5.77 -4.42 14.23
C GLN A 122 4.48 -4.97 13.62
N ILE A 123 4.08 -6.20 13.93
CA ILE A 123 2.78 -6.77 13.51
C ILE A 123 1.63 -5.95 14.10
N GLU A 124 1.68 -5.63 15.39
CA GLU A 124 0.69 -4.80 16.07
C GLU A 124 0.61 -3.40 15.44
N ASP A 125 1.75 -2.72 15.26
CA ASP A 125 1.82 -1.36 14.74
C ASP A 125 1.42 -1.29 13.25
N PHE A 126 1.78 -2.29 12.45
CA PHE A 126 1.33 -2.43 11.07
C PHE A 126 -0.18 -2.59 10.98
N SER A 127 -0.72 -3.46 11.81
CA SER A 127 -2.16 -3.72 11.87
C SER A 127 -2.95 -2.48 12.32
N LYS A 128 -2.42 -1.71 13.28
CA LYS A 128 -2.98 -0.42 13.69
C LYS A 128 -2.94 0.58 12.53
N CYS A 129 -1.83 0.64 11.79
CA CYS A 129 -1.68 1.55 10.67
C CYS A 129 -2.71 1.26 9.57
N ILE A 130 -2.87 -0.01 9.17
CA ILE A 130 -3.93 -0.43 8.23
C ILE A 130 -5.32 -0.04 8.77
N GLN A 131 -5.60 -0.31 10.05
CA GLN A 131 -6.89 0.01 10.66
C GLN A 131 -7.20 1.51 10.59
N GLN A 132 -6.21 2.36 10.89
CA GLN A 132 -6.37 3.81 10.86
C GLN A 132 -6.61 4.32 9.43
N VAL A 133 -5.87 3.81 8.45
CA VAL A 133 -6.07 4.18 7.04
C VAL A 133 -7.49 3.81 6.58
N VAL A 134 -7.93 2.57 6.83
CA VAL A 134 -9.26 2.10 6.40
C VAL A 134 -10.39 2.86 7.10
N LYS A 135 -10.30 3.06 8.42
CA LYS A 135 -11.29 3.86 9.17
C LYS A 135 -11.31 5.32 8.72
N GLY A 136 -10.12 5.88 8.48
CA GLY A 136 -9.98 7.25 8.00
C GLY A 136 -10.64 7.47 6.65
N TYR A 137 -10.45 6.54 5.70
CA TYR A 137 -11.13 6.57 4.42
C TYR A 137 -12.66 6.49 4.56
N ASP A 138 -13.16 5.58 5.40
CA ASP A 138 -14.59 5.44 5.62
C ASP A 138 -15.20 6.70 6.26
N SER A 139 -14.50 7.30 7.23
CA SER A 139 -14.88 8.55 7.87
C SER A 139 -14.83 9.75 6.92
N PHE A 140 -13.80 9.82 6.07
CA PHE A 140 -13.64 10.87 5.06
C PHE A 140 -14.83 10.92 4.08
N LEU A 141 -15.28 9.76 3.61
CA LEU A 141 -16.43 9.67 2.69
C LEU A 141 -17.78 9.57 3.38
N ASN A 142 -17.82 9.42 4.71
CA ASN A 142 -19.04 9.08 5.46
C ASN A 142 -19.78 7.85 4.89
N LYS A 143 -19.03 6.90 4.30
CA LYS A 143 -19.47 5.61 3.75
C LYS A 143 -18.28 4.70 3.59
N ARG A 144 -18.51 3.43 3.27
CA ARG A 144 -17.41 2.51 2.90
C ARG A 144 -16.65 3.06 1.68
N CYS A 145 -15.38 3.41 1.89
CA CYS A 145 -14.54 3.92 0.82
C CYS A 145 -14.08 2.79 -0.09
N PRO A 146 -14.25 2.88 -1.41
CA PRO A 146 -13.65 1.93 -2.34
C PRO A 146 -12.13 2.15 -2.40
N TYR A 147 -11.38 1.06 -2.45
CA TYR A 147 -9.92 1.10 -2.68
C TYR A 147 -9.40 -0.22 -3.26
N ILE A 148 -8.27 -0.13 -3.91
CA ILE A 148 -7.38 -1.27 -4.19
C ILE A 148 -6.22 -1.14 -3.22
N MET A 149 -5.90 -2.22 -2.50
CA MET A 149 -4.74 -2.30 -1.61
C MET A 149 -3.82 -3.41 -2.10
N GLY A 150 -2.52 -3.18 -2.15
CA GLY A 150 -1.53 -4.17 -2.51
C GLY A 150 -0.32 -4.13 -1.58
N LEU A 151 0.21 -5.31 -1.24
CA LEU A 151 1.45 -5.47 -0.48
C LEU A 151 2.61 -5.64 -1.45
N HIS A 152 3.57 -4.72 -1.42
CA HIS A 152 4.79 -4.76 -2.20
C HIS A 152 5.94 -5.23 -1.31
N ALA A 153 6.36 -6.47 -1.51
CA ALA A 153 7.44 -7.11 -0.77
C ALA A 153 8.54 -7.58 -1.72
N SER A 154 9.70 -7.93 -1.18
CA SER A 154 10.77 -8.53 -1.97
C SER A 154 10.32 -9.83 -2.63
N PRO A 155 10.79 -10.15 -3.84
CA PRO A 155 10.65 -11.47 -4.43
C PRO A 155 11.47 -12.56 -3.71
N GLU A 156 12.38 -12.16 -2.85
CA GLU A 156 13.29 -13.06 -2.12
C GLU A 156 13.19 -12.85 -0.61
N LEU A 157 13.22 -13.93 0.17
CA LEU A 157 13.06 -13.89 1.62
C LEU A 157 14.22 -13.20 2.37
N ASP A 158 15.39 -13.07 1.74
CA ASP A 158 16.61 -12.51 2.33
C ASP A 158 17.24 -11.42 1.43
N ASP A 159 16.42 -10.61 0.76
CA ASP A 159 16.87 -9.46 -0.04
C ASP A 159 16.90 -8.18 0.81
N SER A 160 18.06 -7.85 1.33
CA SER A 160 18.26 -6.65 2.14
C SER A 160 18.17 -5.31 1.38
N GLN A 161 17.95 -5.31 0.08
CA GLN A 161 17.87 -4.10 -0.74
C GLN A 161 16.43 -3.61 -0.92
N PHE A 162 15.46 -4.50 -0.92
CA PHE A 162 14.05 -4.12 -1.06
C PHE A 162 13.53 -3.42 0.22
N HIS A 163 12.55 -2.56 0.05
CA HIS A 163 11.86 -1.94 1.16
C HIS A 163 10.35 -2.19 1.02
N PHE A 164 9.82 -3.04 1.90
CA PHE A 164 8.41 -3.36 1.97
C PHE A 164 7.56 -2.11 2.11
N HIS A 165 6.43 -2.08 1.44
CA HIS A 165 5.40 -1.05 1.62
C HIS A 165 4.05 -1.58 1.18
N VAL A 166 2.99 -0.91 1.61
CA VAL A 166 1.62 -1.18 1.19
C VAL A 166 1.08 0.05 0.50
N GLU A 167 0.45 -0.14 -0.64
CA GLU A 167 -0.15 0.91 -1.42
C GLU A 167 -1.67 0.82 -1.39
N PHE A 168 -2.34 1.94 -1.16
CA PHE A 168 -3.79 2.08 -1.24
C PHE A 168 -4.17 3.04 -2.36
N TYR A 169 -5.02 2.60 -3.26
CA TYR A 169 -5.51 3.36 -4.42
C TYR A 169 -7.03 3.51 -4.37
N PRO A 170 -7.56 4.51 -3.69
CA PRO A 170 -8.97 4.86 -3.86
C PRO A 170 -9.21 5.31 -5.31
N PRO A 171 -10.16 4.71 -6.04
CA PRO A 171 -10.47 5.10 -7.42
C PRO A 171 -11.29 6.39 -7.46
N LEU A 172 -10.79 7.42 -6.80
CA LEU A 172 -11.44 8.72 -6.63
C LEU A 172 -10.65 9.81 -7.34
N ARG A 173 -11.37 10.76 -7.93
CA ARG A 173 -10.82 11.93 -8.59
C ARG A 173 -10.80 13.16 -7.69
N HIS A 174 -11.94 13.46 -7.07
CA HIS A 174 -12.13 14.56 -6.13
C HIS A 174 -13.33 14.25 -5.25
N GLY A 175 -13.18 14.30 -3.91
CA GLY A 175 -14.23 13.91 -2.98
C GLY A 175 -14.66 12.46 -3.25
N ASP A 176 -15.94 12.25 -3.53
CA ASP A 176 -16.53 10.93 -3.82
C ASP A 176 -16.67 10.62 -5.33
N LYS A 177 -16.20 11.51 -6.21
CA LYS A 177 -16.29 11.31 -7.66
C LYS A 177 -15.32 10.22 -8.12
N PRO A 178 -15.78 9.21 -8.89
CA PRO A 178 -14.91 8.14 -9.36
C PRO A 178 -13.87 8.67 -10.36
N LYS A 179 -12.66 8.12 -10.27
CA LYS A 179 -11.58 8.31 -11.24
C LYS A 179 -11.71 7.24 -12.32
N VAL A 180 -11.97 7.70 -13.54
CA VAL A 180 -11.89 6.86 -14.73
C VAL A 180 -10.55 7.14 -15.41
N LEU A 181 -9.75 6.10 -15.64
CA LEU A 181 -8.44 6.24 -16.30
C LEU A 181 -8.61 6.69 -17.73
N ALA A 182 -7.95 7.79 -18.09
CA ALA A 182 -7.93 8.35 -19.44
C ALA A 182 -6.85 7.69 -20.32
N GLY A 183 -6.79 8.08 -21.59
CA GLY A 183 -5.81 7.54 -22.54
C GLY A 183 -4.35 7.71 -22.11
N SER A 184 -3.98 8.85 -21.51
CA SER A 184 -2.65 9.09 -20.97
C SER A 184 -2.27 8.06 -19.89
N GLU A 185 -3.20 7.76 -19.00
CA GLU A 185 -3.00 6.84 -17.89
C GLU A 185 -2.99 5.37 -18.36
N SER A 186 -4.01 5.00 -19.14
CA SER A 186 -4.20 3.61 -19.59
C SER A 186 -3.19 3.18 -20.67
N MET A 187 -2.79 4.09 -21.58
CA MET A 187 -1.95 3.76 -22.74
C MET A 187 -0.48 4.14 -22.53
N ALA A 188 -0.21 5.23 -21.80
CA ALA A 188 1.15 5.72 -21.58
C ALA A 188 1.65 5.55 -20.14
N GLY A 189 0.79 5.17 -19.18
CA GLY A 189 1.15 5.03 -17.78
C GLY A 189 1.48 6.37 -17.10
N VAL A 190 1.02 7.50 -17.69
CA VAL A 190 1.22 8.84 -17.14
C VAL A 190 -0.05 9.31 -16.48
N PHE A 191 -0.04 9.32 -15.16
CA PHE A 191 -1.21 9.64 -14.35
C PHE A 191 -1.43 11.14 -14.21
N ILE A 192 -2.70 11.54 -14.25
CA ILE A 192 -3.14 12.93 -14.05
C ILE A 192 -3.66 13.06 -12.62
N MET A 193 -3.10 13.99 -11.86
CA MET A 193 -3.55 14.31 -10.52
C MET A 193 -4.55 15.47 -10.53
N ASP A 194 -5.68 15.27 -9.87
CA ASP A 194 -6.73 16.29 -9.76
C ASP A 194 -6.66 17.07 -8.42
N VAL A 195 -5.92 16.53 -7.44
CA VAL A 195 -5.73 17.14 -6.11
C VAL A 195 -4.26 17.03 -5.75
N LEU A 196 -3.66 18.12 -5.26
CA LEU A 196 -2.27 18.08 -4.81
C LEU A 196 -2.09 17.08 -3.66
N PRO A 197 -1.00 16.31 -3.64
CA PRO A 197 -0.74 15.32 -2.58
C PRO A 197 -0.78 15.90 -1.17
N GLU A 198 -0.23 17.08 -0.95
CA GLU A 198 -0.25 17.79 0.33
C GLU A 198 -1.66 18.21 0.76
N ASP A 199 -2.54 18.56 -0.18
CA ASP A 199 -3.93 18.88 0.11
C ASP A 199 -4.73 17.62 0.46
N SER A 200 -4.46 16.51 -0.24
CA SER A 200 -5.02 15.19 0.07
C SER A 200 -4.60 14.75 1.47
N ALA A 201 -3.32 14.85 1.81
CA ALA A 201 -2.81 14.52 3.13
C ALA A 201 -3.42 15.39 4.23
N LYS A 202 -3.53 16.71 4.00
CA LYS A 202 -4.15 17.65 4.92
C LYS A 202 -5.62 17.32 5.21
N VAL A 203 -6.36 16.88 4.20
CA VAL A 203 -7.76 16.47 4.35
C VAL A 203 -7.84 15.15 5.11
N LEU A 204 -7.11 14.13 4.68
CA LEU A 204 -7.16 12.78 5.24
C LEU A 204 -6.69 12.72 6.69
N ARG A 205 -5.67 13.51 7.07
CA ARG A 205 -5.16 13.59 8.45
C ARG A 205 -6.23 13.90 9.48
N LYS A 206 -7.28 14.62 9.12
CA LYS A 206 -8.40 14.97 10.03
C LYS A 206 -9.22 13.76 10.46
N PHE A 207 -9.08 12.64 9.75
CA PHE A 207 -9.86 11.42 9.95
C PHE A 207 -9.01 10.22 10.39
N MET A 208 -7.69 10.38 10.49
CA MET A 208 -6.73 9.31 10.80
C MET A 208 -5.98 9.60 12.11
N SER A 209 -6.71 9.65 13.22
CA SER A 209 -6.17 9.93 14.57
C SER A 209 -6.38 8.74 15.50
#